data_ff3107f51d07d8024fab5bead4472823
#
_entry.id   ff3107f51d07d8024fab5bead4472823
#
_cell.length_a   1.000
_cell.length_b   1.000
_cell.length_c   1.000
_cell.angle_alpha   90.00
_cell.angle_beta   90.00
_cell.angle_gamma   90.00
#
_symmetry.space_group_name_H-M   'P 1'
#
loop_
_entity.id
_entity.type
_entity.pdbx_description
1 polymer ?
#
loop_
_entity_poly.entity_id
_entity_poly.type
_entity_poly.pdbx_seq_one_letter_code
_entity_poly.pdbx_strand_id
1 'polypeptide(L)'
;MTVWLAVQCPDCHSTDVSKYGKSAEGKKRYSCNNSECLRRTFILDNSHPGRKRSVKHQIVEMSLNGSGVRDIARVLHVSPSTVIRELKKKKPQLQVVNHKLLATLPPEEVEIEIHKVEEEEKAEEENDVRIESSELDEMWSFVGNKKNPRWLWHGVDRNTGLVLAYVFGRRRDEVFLKLKELLEPFGIQRYCTDGWGARKRNLPESKHEVGKRKTQRIERKHLNLRTRIKRLARKTICFSKIEEMHDLVIGLFINNRLRTPPFTLQL
;
A
#
# COMPACT_ATOMS: atom_id res chain seq x y z
N MET A 1 31.02 42.58 -10.18
CA MET A 1 30.48 42.41 -8.83
C MET A 1 30.56 40.92 -8.50
N THR A 2 31.39 40.51 -7.53
CA THR A 2 31.56 39.08 -7.15
C THR A 2 30.67 38.77 -5.96
N VAL A 3 29.74 37.85 -6.12
CA VAL A 3 28.84 37.40 -5.06
C VAL A 3 29.39 36.13 -4.40
N TRP A 4 29.60 36.15 -3.11
CA TRP A 4 30.05 34.99 -2.33
C TRP A 4 28.82 34.31 -1.69
N LEU A 5 28.64 33.02 -2.00
CA LEU A 5 27.64 32.19 -1.35
C LEU A 5 28.34 31.26 -0.35
N ALA A 6 27.85 31.28 0.89
CA ALA A 6 28.34 30.37 1.90
C ALA A 6 27.97 28.93 1.56
N VAL A 7 28.92 28.03 1.68
CA VAL A 7 28.66 26.59 1.54
C VAL A 7 27.87 26.10 2.75
N GLN A 8 26.75 25.49 2.54
CA GLN A 8 25.89 24.93 3.58
C GLN A 8 25.74 23.41 3.45
N CYS A 9 25.65 22.71 4.58
CA CYS A 9 25.31 21.30 4.61
C CYS A 9 23.89 21.09 4.04
N PRO A 10 23.69 20.19 3.07
CA PRO A 10 22.37 19.97 2.46
C PRO A 10 21.35 19.31 3.40
N ASP A 11 21.75 18.80 4.57
CA ASP A 11 20.84 18.13 5.50
C ASP A 11 20.48 19.01 6.71
N CYS A 12 21.46 19.66 7.34
CA CYS A 12 21.24 20.50 8.53
C CYS A 12 21.38 22.00 8.26
N HIS A 13 21.69 22.41 7.03
CA HIS A 13 21.89 23.81 6.61
C HIS A 13 22.99 24.59 7.39
N SER A 14 23.79 23.91 8.22
CA SER A 14 24.92 24.51 8.91
C SER A 14 25.94 25.05 7.91
N THR A 15 26.50 26.23 8.18
CA THR A 15 27.63 26.82 7.49
C THR A 15 28.97 26.36 8.03
N ASP A 16 28.97 25.68 9.18
CA ASP A 16 30.18 25.06 9.75
C ASP A 16 30.56 23.80 8.95
N VAL A 17 31.29 24.04 7.85
CA VAL A 17 31.72 23.01 6.92
C VAL A 17 33.20 23.22 6.57
N SER A 18 33.92 22.13 6.43
CA SER A 18 35.32 22.13 6.04
C SER A 18 35.53 21.42 4.71
N LYS A 19 36.63 21.76 4.00
CA LYS A 19 37.05 21.06 2.78
C LYS A 19 37.53 19.65 3.09
N TYR A 20 37.01 18.63 2.41
CA TYR A 20 37.32 17.22 2.65
C TYR A 20 37.82 16.51 1.37
N GLY A 21 38.80 17.10 0.71
CA GLY A 21 39.44 16.54 -0.48
C GLY A 21 38.57 16.56 -1.74
N LYS A 22 38.83 15.63 -2.67
CA LYS A 22 38.11 15.47 -3.92
C LYS A 22 37.53 14.05 -4.06
N SER A 23 36.46 13.89 -4.84
CA SER A 23 35.97 12.58 -5.26
C SER A 23 36.84 11.96 -6.32
N ALA A 24 36.65 10.68 -6.65
CA ALA A 24 37.32 10.01 -7.77
C ALA A 24 37.08 10.72 -9.13
N GLU A 25 35.96 11.46 -9.25
CA GLU A 25 35.59 12.26 -10.42
C GLU A 25 36.12 13.69 -10.34
N GLY A 26 37.04 14.02 -9.41
CA GLY A 26 37.65 15.34 -9.26
C GLY A 26 36.79 16.41 -8.59
N LYS A 27 35.54 16.10 -8.16
CA LYS A 27 34.63 17.06 -7.52
C LYS A 27 35.03 17.35 -6.06
N LYS A 28 34.93 18.63 -5.66
CA LYS A 28 35.24 19.05 -4.29
C LYS A 28 34.24 18.41 -3.30
N ARG A 29 34.78 17.82 -2.24
CA ARG A 29 34.03 17.28 -1.11
C ARG A 29 34.15 18.22 0.09
N TYR A 30 33.11 18.25 0.90
CA TYR A 30 33.02 19.01 2.12
C TYR A 30 32.62 18.09 3.27
N SER A 31 33.06 18.40 4.48
CA SER A 31 32.64 17.76 5.73
C SER A 31 31.73 18.70 6.50
N CYS A 32 30.65 18.19 7.05
CA CYS A 32 29.84 18.92 8.01
C CYS A 32 30.44 18.74 9.40
N ASN A 33 30.72 19.84 10.12
CA ASN A 33 31.30 19.81 11.45
C ASN A 33 30.24 19.90 12.55
N ASN A 34 28.96 20.06 12.20
CA ASN A 34 27.87 20.01 13.17
C ASN A 34 27.74 18.60 13.75
N SER A 35 27.95 18.44 15.09
CA SER A 35 27.92 17.18 15.82
C SER A 35 26.56 16.48 15.78
N GLU A 36 25.46 17.24 15.65
CA GLU A 36 24.10 16.69 15.55
C GLU A 36 23.73 16.24 14.13
N CYS A 37 24.58 16.52 13.14
CA CYS A 37 24.33 16.16 11.74
C CYS A 37 24.82 14.74 11.46
N LEU A 38 23.92 13.89 10.98
CA LEU A 38 24.26 12.52 10.58
C LEU A 38 25.09 12.45 9.28
N ARG A 39 25.17 13.56 8.54
CA ARG A 39 25.93 13.64 7.30
C ARG A 39 27.36 14.05 7.55
N ARG A 40 28.29 13.12 7.43
CA ARG A 40 29.72 13.42 7.60
C ARG A 40 30.34 14.16 6.41
N THR A 41 30.01 13.76 5.18
CA THR A 41 30.61 14.39 3.97
C THR A 41 29.58 14.58 2.86
N PHE A 42 29.75 15.63 2.03
CA PHE A 42 28.88 15.92 0.90
C PHE A 42 29.65 16.57 -0.26
N ILE A 43 29.00 16.61 -1.42
CA ILE A 43 29.45 17.29 -2.63
C ILE A 43 28.33 18.25 -3.01
N LEU A 44 28.65 19.54 -3.23
CA LEU A 44 27.65 20.56 -3.58
C LEU A 44 26.96 20.26 -4.91
N ASP A 45 27.79 19.92 -5.92
CA ASP A 45 27.29 19.52 -7.23
C ASP A 45 27.10 18.00 -7.29
N ASN A 46 25.97 17.54 -6.75
CA ASN A 46 25.63 16.13 -6.77
C ASN A 46 24.98 15.77 -8.12
N SER A 47 25.77 15.30 -9.05
CA SER A 47 25.34 14.91 -10.41
C SER A 47 24.49 13.63 -10.47
N HIS A 48 24.27 12.94 -9.34
CA HIS A 48 23.49 11.71 -9.31
C HIS A 48 22.05 11.97 -8.82
N PRO A 49 21.07 12.20 -9.72
CA PRO A 49 19.69 12.51 -9.37
C PRO A 49 19.07 11.49 -8.39
N GLY A 50 19.40 10.21 -8.56
CA GLY A 50 18.88 9.12 -7.71
C GLY A 50 19.31 9.16 -6.24
N ARG A 51 20.24 10.02 -5.83
CA ARG A 51 20.62 10.25 -4.42
C ARG A 51 19.74 11.31 -3.77
N LYS A 52 19.13 12.22 -4.55
CA LYS A 52 18.26 13.29 -4.02
C LYS A 52 16.99 12.70 -3.40
N ARG A 53 16.64 13.16 -2.19
CA ARG A 53 15.43 12.72 -1.48
C ARG A 53 14.17 13.03 -2.28
N SER A 54 14.11 14.22 -2.92
CA SER A 54 13.01 14.62 -3.79
C SER A 54 12.79 13.64 -4.94
N VAL A 55 13.85 13.20 -5.62
CA VAL A 55 13.77 12.24 -6.72
C VAL A 55 13.26 10.88 -6.22
N LYS A 56 13.70 10.43 -5.04
CA LYS A 56 13.21 9.19 -4.44
C LYS A 56 11.71 9.27 -4.10
N HIS A 57 11.24 10.41 -3.62
CA HIS A 57 9.83 10.66 -3.39
C HIS A 57 9.04 10.63 -4.70
N GLN A 58 9.51 11.35 -5.72
CA GLN A 58 8.90 11.36 -7.05
C GLN A 58 8.80 9.96 -7.69
N ILE A 59 9.78 9.08 -7.47
CA ILE A 59 9.71 7.67 -7.94
C ILE A 59 8.46 6.99 -7.38
N VAL A 60 8.17 7.15 -6.09
CA VAL A 60 7.00 6.56 -5.46
C VAL A 60 5.71 7.19 -5.99
N GLU A 61 5.63 8.52 -6.02
CA GLU A 61 4.44 9.24 -6.51
C GLU A 61 4.11 8.91 -7.96
N MET A 62 5.09 8.89 -8.85
CA MET A 62 4.89 8.49 -10.24
C MET A 62 4.44 7.03 -10.37
N SER A 63 4.94 6.13 -9.50
CA SER A 63 4.47 4.75 -9.45
C SER A 63 3.01 4.65 -9.01
N LEU A 64 2.59 5.46 -8.03
CA LEU A 64 1.20 5.57 -7.58
C LEU A 64 0.27 6.15 -8.66
N ASN A 65 0.80 7.00 -9.55
CA ASN A 65 0.10 7.51 -10.72
C ASN A 65 0.11 6.53 -11.92
N GLY A 66 0.56 5.29 -11.71
CA GLY A 66 0.55 4.24 -12.72
C GLY A 66 1.69 4.29 -13.73
N SER A 67 2.70 5.15 -13.56
CA SER A 67 3.86 5.19 -14.43
C SER A 67 4.66 3.88 -14.38
N GLY A 68 5.13 3.43 -15.54
CA GLY A 68 6.02 2.27 -15.63
C GLY A 68 7.43 2.58 -15.14
N VAL A 69 8.18 1.55 -14.70
CA VAL A 69 9.57 1.71 -14.22
C VAL A 69 10.45 2.43 -15.25
N ARG A 70 10.30 2.12 -16.55
CA ARG A 70 11.09 2.76 -17.61
C ARG A 70 10.67 4.21 -17.85
N ASP A 71 9.39 4.54 -17.71
CA ASP A 71 8.90 5.92 -17.84
C ASP A 71 9.41 6.77 -16.68
N ILE A 72 9.35 6.26 -15.45
CA ILE A 72 9.91 6.92 -14.26
C ILE A 72 11.40 7.17 -14.44
N ALA A 73 12.15 6.15 -14.87
CA ALA A 73 13.59 6.25 -15.09
C ALA A 73 13.94 7.34 -16.13
N ARG A 74 13.19 7.37 -17.24
CA ARG A 74 13.37 8.35 -18.31
C ARG A 74 13.08 9.79 -17.86
N VAL A 75 11.97 9.99 -17.16
CA VAL A 75 11.52 11.33 -16.73
C VAL A 75 12.42 11.90 -15.63
N LEU A 76 12.85 11.07 -14.69
CA LEU A 76 13.68 11.49 -13.55
C LEU A 76 15.19 11.39 -13.83
N HIS A 77 15.58 11.02 -15.05
CA HIS A 77 16.99 10.85 -15.47
C HIS A 77 17.78 9.93 -14.52
N VAL A 78 17.16 8.81 -14.11
CA VAL A 78 17.77 7.77 -13.26
C VAL A 78 17.74 6.42 -13.97
N SER A 79 18.58 5.47 -13.53
CA SER A 79 18.53 4.11 -14.09
C SER A 79 17.24 3.37 -13.67
N PRO A 80 16.70 2.46 -14.50
CA PRO A 80 15.59 1.59 -14.11
C PRO A 80 15.88 0.77 -12.86
N SER A 81 17.13 0.36 -12.64
CA SER A 81 17.55 -0.35 -11.43
C SER A 81 17.45 0.52 -10.18
N THR A 82 17.70 1.83 -10.28
CA THR A 82 17.49 2.78 -9.18
C THR A 82 16.01 2.86 -8.83
N VAL A 83 15.12 2.96 -9.81
CA VAL A 83 13.67 2.97 -9.59
C VAL A 83 13.21 1.69 -8.88
N ILE A 84 13.62 0.52 -9.38
CA ILE A 84 13.26 -0.78 -8.77
C ILE A 84 13.77 -0.84 -7.33
N ARG A 85 15.01 -0.45 -7.07
CA ARG A 85 15.60 -0.47 -5.73
C ARG A 85 14.86 0.45 -4.76
N GLU A 86 14.50 1.65 -5.17
CA GLU A 86 13.76 2.58 -4.30
C GLU A 86 12.32 2.09 -4.01
N LEU A 87 11.66 1.48 -5.00
CA LEU A 87 10.35 0.86 -4.78
C LEU A 87 10.44 -0.34 -3.84
N LYS A 88 11.45 -1.22 -4.01
CA LYS A 88 11.65 -2.39 -3.12
C LYS A 88 11.86 -2.01 -1.66
N LYS A 89 12.45 -0.86 -1.37
CA LYS A 89 12.58 -0.34 -0.01
C LYS A 89 11.24 -0.06 0.67
N LYS A 90 10.16 0.08 -0.10
CA LYS A 90 8.81 0.27 0.43
C LYS A 90 8.11 -1.04 0.78
N LYS A 91 8.65 -2.19 0.39
CA LYS A 91 8.05 -3.51 0.67
C LYS A 91 7.78 -3.78 2.16
N PRO A 92 8.71 -3.49 3.10
CA PRO A 92 8.45 -3.69 4.53
C PRO A 92 7.36 -2.78 5.11
N GLN A 93 7.03 -1.69 4.42
CA GLN A 93 5.99 -0.74 4.83
C GLN A 93 4.59 -1.11 4.32
N LEU A 94 4.49 -2.15 3.46
CA LEU A 94 3.21 -2.63 2.97
C LEU A 94 2.45 -3.36 4.07
N GLN A 95 1.25 -2.87 4.33
CA GLN A 95 0.32 -3.51 5.24
C GLN A 95 -0.72 -4.27 4.41
N VAL A 96 -0.90 -5.55 4.65
CA VAL A 96 -1.93 -6.37 4.00
C VAL A 96 -3.30 -6.17 4.66
N VAL A 97 -3.33 -5.77 5.93
CA VAL A 97 -4.52 -5.40 6.70
C VAL A 97 -4.63 -3.88 6.83
N ASN A 98 -5.82 -3.33 6.84
CA ASN A 98 -6.08 -1.91 7.06
C ASN A 98 -6.12 -1.58 8.55
N HIS A 99 -4.95 -1.56 9.20
CA HIS A 99 -4.83 -1.27 10.63
C HIS A 99 -5.35 0.12 11.02
N LYS A 100 -5.36 1.08 10.10
CA LYS A 100 -5.93 2.41 10.39
C LYS A 100 -7.42 2.34 10.62
N LEU A 101 -8.13 1.62 9.75
CA LEU A 101 -9.57 1.42 9.92
C LEU A 101 -9.83 0.53 11.13
N LEU A 102 -9.07 -0.55 11.31
CA LEU A 102 -9.21 -1.45 12.46
C LEU A 102 -9.07 -0.70 13.79
N ALA A 103 -8.15 0.25 13.90
CA ALA A 103 -7.95 1.07 15.09
C ALA A 103 -9.09 2.08 15.35
N THR A 104 -9.97 2.33 14.39
CA THR A 104 -11.15 3.19 14.57
C THR A 104 -12.40 2.41 14.96
N LEU A 105 -12.34 1.07 14.93
CA LEU A 105 -13.44 0.22 15.35
C LEU A 105 -13.40 0.05 16.88
N PRO A 106 -14.56 -0.08 17.54
CA PRO A 106 -14.60 -0.32 18.99
C PRO A 106 -13.81 -1.60 19.33
N PRO A 107 -13.14 -1.65 20.50
CA PRO A 107 -12.45 -2.86 20.95
C PRO A 107 -13.46 -4.01 21.14
N GLU A 108 -12.98 -5.26 20.99
CA GLU A 108 -13.77 -6.41 21.43
C GLU A 108 -13.94 -6.33 22.94
N GLU A 109 -15.19 -6.23 23.43
CA GLU A 109 -15.46 -6.48 24.82
C GLU A 109 -15.23 -7.97 25.09
N VAL A 110 -14.19 -8.25 25.86
CA VAL A 110 -14.01 -9.57 26.46
C VAL A 110 -15.01 -9.63 27.61
N GLU A 111 -16.16 -10.27 27.42
CA GLU A 111 -17.05 -10.61 28.52
C GLU A 111 -16.30 -11.51 29.51
N ILE A 112 -15.82 -10.90 30.59
CA ILE A 112 -15.41 -11.65 31.79
C ILE A 112 -16.72 -11.91 32.53
N GLU A 113 -17.31 -13.12 32.40
CA GLU A 113 -18.41 -13.55 33.22
C GLU A 113 -18.00 -13.52 34.69
N ILE A 114 -18.28 -12.40 35.36
CA ILE A 114 -18.33 -12.35 36.84
C ILE A 114 -19.77 -12.58 37.17
N HIS A 115 -20.14 -13.83 37.59
CA HIS A 115 -21.42 -14.12 38.15
C HIS A 115 -21.69 -13.21 39.36
N LYS A 116 -22.52 -12.19 39.20
CA LYS A 116 -23.29 -11.54 40.24
C LYS A 116 -24.74 -11.58 39.86
N VAL A 117 -25.50 -12.14 40.84
CA VAL A 117 -26.94 -12.32 40.82
C VAL A 117 -27.64 -10.96 40.84
N GLU A 118 -28.66 -10.84 39.99
CA GLU A 118 -29.88 -9.99 40.05
C GLU A 118 -29.67 -8.46 40.05
N GLU A 119 -30.03 -7.86 38.91
CA GLU A 119 -31.08 -6.85 38.78
C GLU A 119 -31.38 -6.64 37.28
N GLU A 120 -32.68 -6.81 36.90
CA GLU A 120 -33.18 -6.58 35.57
C GLU A 120 -33.17 -5.07 35.28
N GLU A 121 -32.16 -4.60 34.56
CA GLU A 121 -32.23 -3.34 33.80
C GLU A 121 -32.11 -3.66 32.30
N LYS A 122 -33.09 -3.14 31.55
CA LYS A 122 -33.15 -3.24 30.10
C LYS A 122 -31.84 -2.72 29.51
N ALA A 123 -30.99 -3.64 29.04
CA ALA A 123 -29.85 -3.32 28.22
C ALA A 123 -30.38 -2.72 26.91
N GLU A 124 -30.12 -1.43 26.70
CA GLU A 124 -30.11 -0.85 25.38
C GLU A 124 -29.09 -1.63 24.59
N GLU A 125 -29.49 -2.24 23.46
CA GLU A 125 -28.61 -2.90 22.53
C GLU A 125 -27.57 -1.86 22.04
N GLU A 126 -26.46 -1.73 22.70
CA GLU A 126 -25.27 -1.07 22.15
C GLU A 126 -24.84 -1.90 20.95
N ASN A 127 -25.20 -1.41 19.77
CA ASN A 127 -24.77 -1.94 18.49
C ASN A 127 -23.25 -1.88 18.41
N ASP A 128 -22.59 -2.96 18.77
CA ASP A 128 -21.16 -3.20 18.47
C ASP A 128 -20.99 -3.41 16.95
N VAL A 129 -21.20 -2.32 16.20
CA VAL A 129 -21.15 -2.32 14.74
C VAL A 129 -19.68 -2.16 14.30
N ARG A 130 -18.96 -3.26 14.25
CA ARG A 130 -17.62 -3.28 13.68
C ARG A 130 -17.69 -3.05 12.16
N ILE A 131 -17.95 -4.10 11.38
CA ILE A 131 -18.20 -3.99 9.93
C ILE A 131 -19.47 -4.76 9.63
N GLU A 132 -20.54 -4.07 9.25
CA GLU A 132 -21.82 -4.71 8.95
C GLU A 132 -21.70 -5.69 7.78
N SER A 133 -21.12 -5.27 6.68
CA SER A 133 -20.98 -6.13 5.49
C SER A 133 -19.73 -5.84 4.67
N SER A 134 -19.10 -6.89 4.17
CA SER A 134 -17.92 -6.82 3.31
C SER A 134 -18.17 -7.54 1.98
N GLU A 135 -17.76 -6.92 0.89
CA GLU A 135 -17.72 -7.56 -0.43
C GLU A 135 -16.37 -8.26 -0.62
N LEU A 136 -16.40 -9.55 -1.00
CA LEU A 136 -15.20 -10.34 -1.27
C LEU A 136 -15.17 -10.77 -2.72
N ASP A 137 -14.05 -10.53 -3.40
CA ASP A 137 -13.85 -10.98 -4.78
C ASP A 137 -12.36 -11.14 -5.12
N GLU A 138 -12.07 -11.78 -6.24
CA GLU A 138 -10.73 -11.90 -6.76
C GLU A 138 -10.57 -11.32 -8.17
N MET A 139 -9.48 -10.60 -8.37
CA MET A 139 -9.15 -10.01 -9.66
C MET A 139 -8.02 -10.79 -10.35
N TRP A 140 -8.30 -11.31 -11.55
CA TRP A 140 -7.29 -11.99 -12.36
C TRP A 140 -6.28 -11.02 -12.96
N SER A 141 -5.03 -11.41 -12.92
CA SER A 141 -3.90 -10.84 -13.65
C SER A 141 -2.89 -11.94 -13.99
N PHE A 142 -1.74 -11.59 -14.57
CA PHE A 142 -0.65 -12.53 -14.81
C PHE A 142 0.71 -11.84 -14.77
N VAL A 143 1.77 -12.63 -14.58
CA VAL A 143 3.16 -12.18 -14.54
C VAL A 143 3.98 -12.93 -15.58
N GLY A 144 4.69 -12.19 -16.43
CA GLY A 144 5.51 -12.74 -17.51
C GLY A 144 4.69 -13.22 -18.70
N ASN A 145 3.80 -14.17 -18.48
CA ASN A 145 2.89 -14.71 -19.49
C ASN A 145 1.58 -15.20 -18.86
N LYS A 146 0.55 -15.46 -19.69
CA LYS A 146 -0.78 -15.87 -19.21
C LYS A 146 -0.82 -17.23 -18.52
N LYS A 147 0.21 -18.09 -18.71
CA LYS A 147 0.33 -19.38 -18.02
C LYS A 147 0.75 -19.21 -16.54
N ASN A 148 1.22 -18.03 -16.15
CA ASN A 148 1.52 -17.68 -14.77
C ASN A 148 0.48 -16.67 -14.21
N PRO A 149 -0.74 -17.12 -13.86
CA PRO A 149 -1.78 -16.25 -13.31
C PRO A 149 -1.43 -15.80 -11.90
N ARG A 150 -1.72 -14.52 -11.62
CA ARG A 150 -1.56 -13.91 -10.32
C ARG A 150 -2.86 -13.21 -9.93
N TRP A 151 -3.56 -13.73 -8.93
CA TRP A 151 -4.83 -13.22 -8.47
C TRP A 151 -4.62 -12.29 -7.29
N LEU A 152 -5.32 -11.16 -7.29
CA LEU A 152 -5.50 -10.29 -6.14
C LEU A 152 -6.83 -10.64 -5.48
N TRP A 153 -6.77 -11.13 -4.26
CA TRP A 153 -7.92 -11.39 -3.41
C TRP A 153 -8.06 -10.25 -2.42
N HIS A 154 -9.22 -9.69 -2.24
CA HIS A 154 -9.40 -8.63 -1.26
C HIS A 154 -10.84 -8.54 -0.76
N GLY A 155 -10.98 -7.95 0.44
CA GLY A 155 -12.24 -7.59 1.04
C GLY A 155 -12.41 -6.08 1.07
N VAL A 156 -13.62 -5.61 0.79
CA VAL A 156 -13.98 -4.20 0.77
C VAL A 156 -15.16 -3.98 1.71
N ASP A 157 -15.04 -3.02 2.62
CA ASP A 157 -16.19 -2.58 3.41
C ASP A 157 -17.28 -2.01 2.50
N ARG A 158 -18.48 -2.54 2.63
CA ARG A 158 -19.58 -2.16 1.76
C ARG A 158 -20.09 -0.75 2.03
N ASN A 159 -19.97 -0.23 3.23
CA ASN A 159 -20.43 1.10 3.58
C ASN A 159 -19.46 2.18 3.08
N THR A 160 -18.19 2.10 3.43
CA THR A 160 -17.18 3.09 3.06
C THR A 160 -16.52 2.84 1.70
N GLY A 161 -16.54 1.59 1.23
CA GLY A 161 -15.82 1.16 0.04
C GLY A 161 -14.30 1.08 0.24
N LEU A 162 -13.80 1.08 1.48
CA LEU A 162 -12.38 0.94 1.79
C LEU A 162 -11.94 -0.51 1.70
N VAL A 163 -10.71 -0.73 1.25
CA VAL A 163 -10.12 -2.07 1.26
C VAL A 163 -9.71 -2.43 2.69
N LEU A 164 -10.28 -3.52 3.22
CA LEU A 164 -10.01 -4.04 4.56
C LEU A 164 -8.70 -4.83 4.60
N ALA A 165 -8.61 -5.85 3.76
CA ALA A 165 -7.43 -6.69 3.62
C ALA A 165 -7.28 -7.20 2.18
N TYR A 166 -6.06 -7.63 1.82
CA TYR A 166 -5.79 -8.25 0.53
C TYR A 166 -4.66 -9.27 0.59
N VAL A 167 -4.71 -10.25 -0.32
CA VAL A 167 -3.68 -11.28 -0.50
C VAL A 167 -3.43 -11.50 -1.99
N PHE A 168 -2.19 -11.78 -2.36
CA PHE A 168 -1.84 -12.24 -3.71
C PHE A 168 -1.59 -13.74 -3.73
N GLY A 169 -2.10 -14.42 -4.76
CA GLY A 169 -1.88 -15.85 -4.89
C GLY A 169 -2.50 -16.45 -6.15
N ARG A 170 -2.57 -17.77 -6.19
CA ARG A 170 -3.34 -18.51 -7.20
C ARG A 170 -4.81 -18.58 -6.79
N ARG A 171 -5.70 -18.97 -7.71
CA ARG A 171 -7.12 -19.19 -7.40
C ARG A 171 -7.32 -20.54 -6.72
N ARG A 172 -7.07 -20.57 -5.39
CA ARG A 172 -7.14 -21.75 -4.53
C ARG A 172 -7.75 -21.39 -3.19
N ASP A 173 -8.38 -22.39 -2.55
CA ASP A 173 -9.02 -22.24 -1.23
C ASP A 173 -8.03 -21.77 -0.16
N GLU A 174 -6.77 -22.25 -0.18
CA GLU A 174 -5.72 -21.84 0.75
C GLU A 174 -5.45 -20.32 0.76
N VAL A 175 -5.55 -19.68 -0.41
CA VAL A 175 -5.35 -18.22 -0.53
C VAL A 175 -6.59 -17.48 -0.01
N PHE A 176 -7.78 -18.02 -0.23
CA PHE A 176 -9.01 -17.49 0.32
C PHE A 176 -9.02 -17.57 1.86
N LEU A 177 -8.61 -18.72 2.43
CA LEU A 177 -8.50 -18.88 3.89
C LEU A 177 -7.55 -17.87 4.52
N LYS A 178 -6.39 -17.57 3.89
CA LYS A 178 -5.50 -16.51 4.33
C LYS A 178 -6.17 -15.13 4.32
N LEU A 179 -6.97 -14.82 3.29
CA LEU A 179 -7.73 -13.58 3.27
C LEU A 179 -8.76 -13.54 4.41
N LYS A 180 -9.48 -14.64 4.65
CA LYS A 180 -10.48 -14.75 5.71
C LYS A 180 -9.83 -14.50 7.08
N GLU A 181 -8.70 -15.14 7.39
CA GLU A 181 -7.93 -14.92 8.61
C GLU A 181 -7.56 -13.42 8.82
N LEU A 182 -7.13 -12.75 7.76
CA LEU A 182 -6.82 -11.31 7.80
C LEU A 182 -8.06 -10.41 7.99
N LEU A 183 -9.25 -10.94 7.72
CA LEU A 183 -10.51 -10.23 7.87
C LEU A 183 -11.20 -10.48 9.23
N GLU A 184 -10.81 -11.53 9.96
CA GLU A 184 -11.40 -11.87 11.27
C GLU A 184 -11.39 -10.70 12.27
N PRO A 185 -10.28 -9.91 12.42
CA PRO A 185 -10.25 -8.82 13.38
C PRO A 185 -11.27 -7.69 13.12
N PHE A 186 -11.91 -7.65 11.95
CA PHE A 186 -12.89 -6.63 11.62
C PHE A 186 -14.31 -6.96 12.11
N GLY A 187 -14.56 -8.14 12.67
CA GLY A 187 -15.86 -8.54 13.21
C GLY A 187 -17.00 -8.51 12.18
N ILE A 188 -16.73 -8.91 10.92
CA ILE A 188 -17.66 -8.78 9.78
C ILE A 188 -18.92 -9.64 10.03
N GLN A 189 -20.09 -9.00 9.98
CA GLN A 189 -21.36 -9.66 10.20
C GLN A 189 -21.86 -10.40 8.95
N ARG A 190 -21.64 -9.82 7.75
CA ARG A 190 -22.10 -10.39 6.48
C ARG A 190 -21.02 -10.32 5.39
N TYR A 191 -20.81 -11.44 4.70
CA TYR A 191 -19.91 -11.55 3.56
C TYR A 191 -20.72 -11.62 2.27
N CYS A 192 -20.60 -10.61 1.43
CA CYS A 192 -21.23 -10.53 0.11
C CYS A 192 -20.26 -11.03 -0.97
N THR A 193 -20.64 -12.04 -1.73
CA THR A 193 -19.76 -12.64 -2.75
C THR A 193 -20.52 -12.96 -4.05
N ASP A 194 -19.77 -13.24 -5.13
CA ASP A 194 -20.29 -13.98 -6.27
C ASP A 194 -20.43 -15.47 -5.93
N GLY A 195 -20.99 -16.26 -6.80
CA GLY A 195 -21.30 -17.69 -6.57
C GLY A 195 -20.11 -18.66 -6.61
N TRP A 196 -18.83 -18.22 -6.46
CA TRP A 196 -17.70 -19.13 -6.54
C TRP A 196 -17.65 -20.14 -5.37
N GLY A 197 -17.53 -21.45 -5.70
CA GLY A 197 -17.72 -22.56 -4.76
C GLY A 197 -16.79 -22.58 -3.54
N ALA A 198 -15.56 -22.05 -3.61
CA ALA A 198 -14.66 -22.00 -2.46
C ALA A 198 -15.20 -21.09 -1.35
N ARG A 199 -15.88 -20.00 -1.70
CA ARG A 199 -16.49 -19.09 -0.72
C ARG A 199 -17.65 -19.78 0.00
N LYS A 200 -18.48 -20.51 -0.76
CA LYS A 200 -19.58 -21.27 -0.20
C LYS A 200 -19.10 -22.36 0.79
N ARG A 201 -17.94 -22.98 0.54
CA ARG A 201 -17.40 -24.03 1.44
C ARG A 201 -16.76 -23.48 2.72
N ASN A 202 -16.21 -22.26 2.66
CA ASN A 202 -15.31 -21.74 3.70
C ASN A 202 -15.91 -20.55 4.50
N LEU A 203 -17.09 -20.05 4.12
CA LEU A 203 -17.81 -19.03 4.87
C LEU A 203 -18.99 -19.66 5.62
N PRO A 204 -19.29 -19.22 6.85
CA PRO A 204 -20.50 -19.64 7.58
C PRO A 204 -21.75 -19.28 6.76
N GLU A 205 -22.67 -20.22 6.61
CA GLU A 205 -23.88 -20.01 5.80
C GLU A 205 -24.74 -18.87 6.35
N SER A 206 -24.78 -18.70 7.68
CA SER A 206 -25.49 -17.62 8.38
C SER A 206 -24.94 -16.22 8.06
N LYS A 207 -23.68 -16.09 7.70
CA LYS A 207 -23.01 -14.82 7.39
C LYS A 207 -22.73 -14.64 5.89
N HIS A 208 -23.15 -15.57 5.03
CA HIS A 208 -22.77 -15.58 3.60
C HIS A 208 -23.95 -15.24 2.70
N GLU A 209 -23.85 -14.14 1.98
CA GLU A 209 -24.83 -13.70 1.02
C GLU A 209 -24.26 -13.75 -0.42
N VAL A 210 -24.90 -14.51 -1.29
CA VAL A 210 -24.51 -14.64 -2.69
C VAL A 210 -25.40 -13.79 -3.59
N GLY A 211 -24.79 -12.99 -4.48
CA GLY A 211 -25.55 -12.23 -5.47
C GLY A 211 -24.76 -11.18 -6.24
N LYS A 212 -24.94 -11.13 -7.56
CA LYS A 212 -24.24 -10.16 -8.44
C LYS A 212 -24.45 -8.69 -8.05
N ARG A 213 -25.63 -8.32 -7.54
CA ARG A 213 -25.90 -6.94 -7.10
C ARG A 213 -25.17 -6.58 -5.80
N LYS A 214 -24.59 -7.57 -5.11
CA LYS A 214 -23.96 -7.41 -3.81
C LYS A 214 -22.44 -7.27 -3.89
N THR A 215 -21.85 -7.30 -5.12
CA THR A 215 -20.39 -7.19 -5.38
C THR A 215 -20.03 -5.98 -6.25
N GLN A 216 -20.92 -5.00 -6.38
CA GLN A 216 -20.71 -3.86 -7.28
C GLN A 216 -19.58 -2.93 -6.86
N ARG A 217 -19.36 -2.75 -5.55
CA ARG A 217 -18.28 -1.87 -5.05
C ARG A 217 -16.91 -2.47 -5.31
N ILE A 218 -16.75 -3.77 -5.08
CA ILE A 218 -15.48 -4.45 -5.34
C ILE A 218 -15.18 -4.53 -6.85
N GLU A 219 -16.19 -4.75 -7.70
CA GLU A 219 -16.04 -4.68 -9.16
C GLU A 219 -15.58 -3.28 -9.61
N ARG A 220 -16.14 -2.22 -9.02
CA ARG A 220 -15.70 -0.83 -9.27
C ARG A 220 -14.24 -0.62 -8.82
N LYS A 221 -13.80 -1.25 -7.72
CA LYS A 221 -12.38 -1.23 -7.32
C LYS A 221 -11.50 -1.95 -8.34
N HIS A 222 -11.94 -3.08 -8.88
CA HIS A 222 -11.24 -3.76 -9.97
C HIS A 222 -11.08 -2.87 -11.19
N LEU A 223 -12.12 -2.14 -11.58
CA LEU A 223 -12.06 -1.19 -12.67
C LEU A 223 -11.04 -0.08 -12.39
N ASN A 224 -11.09 0.54 -11.20
CA ASN A 224 -10.14 1.56 -10.77
C ASN A 224 -8.68 1.06 -10.81
N LEU A 225 -8.43 -0.15 -10.33
CA LEU A 225 -7.10 -0.76 -10.38
C LEU A 225 -6.62 -0.95 -11.82
N ARG A 226 -7.50 -1.42 -12.72
CA ARG A 226 -7.16 -1.66 -14.15
C ARG A 226 -6.94 -0.37 -14.93
N THR A 227 -7.66 0.70 -14.62
CA THR A 227 -7.52 1.99 -15.29
C THR A 227 -6.29 2.75 -14.82
N ARG A 228 -5.94 2.66 -13.53
CA ARG A 228 -4.85 3.43 -12.92
C ARG A 228 -3.50 2.72 -12.92
N ILE A 229 -3.47 1.39 -12.94
CA ILE A 229 -2.24 0.61 -12.89
C ILE A 229 -2.01 -0.08 -14.25
N LYS A 230 -1.13 0.48 -15.07
CA LYS A 230 -0.85 -0.03 -16.44
C LYS A 230 -0.61 -1.54 -16.51
N ARG A 231 0.07 -2.12 -15.50
CA ARG A 231 0.34 -3.58 -15.46
C ARG A 231 -0.88 -4.46 -15.27
N LEU A 232 -2.01 -3.89 -14.89
CA LEU A 232 -3.31 -4.55 -14.76
C LEU A 232 -4.23 -4.30 -15.95
N ALA A 233 -3.87 -3.37 -16.84
CA ALA A 233 -4.63 -3.08 -18.05
C ALA A 233 -4.66 -4.30 -18.97
N ARG A 234 -5.86 -4.60 -19.50
CA ARG A 234 -6.05 -5.72 -20.42
C ARG A 234 -5.59 -5.36 -21.83
N LYS A 235 -5.22 -6.37 -22.62
CA LYS A 235 -4.82 -6.25 -24.04
C LYS A 235 -3.64 -5.29 -24.25
N THR A 236 -2.68 -5.22 -23.31
CA THR A 236 -1.47 -4.42 -23.41
C THR A 236 -0.22 -5.25 -23.16
N ILE A 237 0.93 -4.72 -23.56
CA ILE A 237 2.26 -5.30 -23.27
C ILE A 237 2.82 -4.85 -21.92
N CYS A 238 2.05 -4.06 -21.15
CA CYS A 238 2.51 -3.44 -19.91
C CYS A 238 2.48 -4.37 -18.69
N PHE A 239 2.27 -5.67 -18.88
CA PHE A 239 2.21 -6.64 -17.80
C PHE A 239 3.53 -6.76 -17.00
N SER A 240 3.44 -7.19 -15.75
CA SER A 240 4.59 -7.39 -14.88
C SER A 240 5.46 -8.54 -15.34
N LYS A 241 6.78 -8.39 -15.19
CA LYS A 241 7.76 -9.45 -15.52
C LYS A 241 8.12 -10.31 -14.30
N ILE A 242 7.97 -9.77 -13.08
CA ILE A 242 8.37 -10.38 -11.82
C ILE A 242 7.23 -10.24 -10.82
N GLU A 243 6.89 -11.32 -10.10
CA GLU A 243 5.79 -11.36 -9.13
C GLU A 243 5.99 -10.35 -8.00
N GLU A 244 7.21 -10.27 -7.46
CA GLU A 244 7.53 -9.33 -6.38
C GLU A 244 7.21 -7.88 -6.75
N MET A 245 7.55 -7.45 -7.98
CA MET A 245 7.26 -6.10 -8.45
C MET A 245 5.78 -5.90 -8.80
N HIS A 246 5.08 -6.97 -9.17
CA HIS A 246 3.65 -6.95 -9.40
C HIS A 246 2.91 -6.65 -8.09
N ASP A 247 3.15 -7.47 -7.09
CA ASP A 247 2.53 -7.38 -5.77
C ASP A 247 2.88 -6.05 -5.08
N LEU A 248 4.15 -5.66 -5.15
CA LEU A 248 4.65 -4.42 -4.55
C LEU A 248 3.93 -3.17 -5.09
N VAL A 249 3.84 -3.02 -6.41
CA VAL A 249 3.23 -1.80 -6.99
C VAL A 249 1.72 -1.76 -6.76
N ILE A 250 1.04 -2.90 -6.85
CA ILE A 250 -0.40 -2.98 -6.56
C ILE A 250 -0.65 -2.74 -5.06
N GLY A 251 0.15 -3.37 -4.19
CA GLY A 251 0.07 -3.16 -2.75
C GLY A 251 0.32 -1.71 -2.35
N LEU A 252 1.32 -1.04 -2.92
CA LEU A 252 1.56 0.40 -2.72
C LEU A 252 0.33 1.22 -3.11
N PHE A 253 -0.29 0.93 -4.25
CA PHE A 253 -1.48 1.62 -4.70
C PHE A 253 -2.66 1.42 -3.74
N ILE A 254 -2.93 0.17 -3.33
CA ILE A 254 -3.99 -0.14 -2.36
C ILE A 254 -3.76 0.61 -1.06
N ASN A 255 -2.53 0.54 -0.50
CA ASN A 255 -2.20 1.17 0.78
C ASN A 255 -2.35 2.70 0.76
N ASN A 256 -2.05 3.35 -0.37
CA ASN A 256 -2.05 4.81 -0.45
C ASN A 256 -3.35 5.41 -1.00
N ARG A 257 -4.15 4.65 -1.75
CA ARG A 257 -5.29 5.20 -2.50
C ARG A 257 -6.65 4.54 -2.19
N LEU A 258 -6.65 3.33 -1.62
CA LEU A 258 -7.89 2.57 -1.43
C LEU A 258 -8.22 2.24 0.03
N ARG A 259 -7.40 2.73 0.97
CA ARG A 259 -7.55 2.49 2.42
C ARG A 259 -7.87 3.72 3.23
N THR A 260 -7.85 4.88 2.63
CA THR A 260 -8.22 6.15 3.25
C THR A 260 -9.37 6.76 2.48
N PRO A 261 -10.34 7.43 3.17
CA PRO A 261 -11.38 8.18 2.49
C PRO A 261 -10.77 9.23 1.54
N PRO A 262 -11.43 9.53 0.40
CA PRO A 262 -10.88 10.43 -0.61
C PRO A 262 -10.68 11.89 -0.14
N PHE A 263 -11.15 12.26 1.04
CA PHE A 263 -11.15 13.63 1.55
C PHE A 263 -10.15 13.92 2.67
N THR A 264 -9.26 12.99 3.03
CA THR A 264 -8.14 13.31 3.92
C THR A 264 -6.89 13.70 3.12
N LEU A 265 -7.01 14.66 2.23
CA LEU A 265 -5.89 15.50 1.83
C LEU A 265 -5.64 16.45 3.02
N GLN A 266 -4.71 16.11 3.89
CA GLN A 266 -4.06 17.10 4.75
C GLN A 266 -3.34 18.08 3.81
N LEU A 267 -3.89 19.29 3.74
CA LEU A 267 -3.23 20.49 3.23
C LEU A 267 -1.94 20.76 3.98
#